data_cebcc9e6fa8db873e328eeaab91cdc5e
#
_entry.id   cebcc9e6fa8db873e328eeaab91cdc5e
#
_cell.length_a   1.000
_cell.length_b   1.000
_cell.length_c   1.000
_cell.angle_alpha   90.00
_cell.angle_beta   90.00
_cell.angle_gamma   90.00
#
_symmetry.space_group_name_H-M   'P 1'
#
loop_
_entity.id
_entity.type
_entity.pdbx_description
1 polymer ?
#
loop_
_entity_poly.entity_id
_entity_poly.type
_entity_poly.pdbx_seq_one_letter_code
_entity_poly.pdbx_strand_id
1 'polypeptide(L)'
;VEKVLLDSTYLLPIFGVAVKGVERVLEVLESLHRSRAIKIYYTCFNILEIIGKISKMQYSVRMVEMGINSIMESFQQAYPKPQSYMKALRLKSMGFNDLIDLLLYTTSVDNSLKMLTRDKDLLEFLRKSGEGEAETTIVMEEEFLRNYK
;
A
#
# COMPACT_ATOMS: atom_id res chain seq x y z
N VAL A 1 12.82 -8.07 11.51
CA VAL A 1 11.50 -8.17 10.87
C VAL A 1 11.31 -7.03 9.90
N GLU A 2 11.00 -7.35 8.66
CA GLU A 2 10.72 -6.33 7.65
C GLU A 2 9.33 -5.76 7.82
N LYS A 3 9.19 -4.43 7.68
CA LYS A 3 7.93 -3.72 7.83
C LYS A 3 7.47 -3.23 6.47
N VAL A 4 6.29 -3.66 6.05
CA VAL A 4 5.80 -3.42 4.70
C VAL A 4 4.42 -2.78 4.74
N LEU A 5 4.30 -1.61 4.12
CA LEU A 5 3.01 -0.97 3.88
C LEU A 5 2.50 -1.43 2.51
N LEU A 6 1.25 -1.86 2.47
CA LEU A 6 0.66 -2.35 1.23
C LEU A 6 -0.08 -1.25 0.48
N ASP A 7 0.12 -1.20 -0.84
CA ASP A 7 -0.78 -0.49 -1.73
C ASP A 7 -2.17 -1.13 -1.62
N SER A 8 -3.20 -0.35 -1.80
CA SER A 8 -4.61 -0.79 -1.65
C SER A 8 -4.96 -1.96 -2.58
N THR A 9 -4.26 -2.11 -3.69
CA THR A 9 -4.44 -3.24 -4.62
C THR A 9 -4.38 -4.59 -3.90
N TYR A 10 -3.49 -4.72 -2.93
CA TYR A 10 -3.31 -5.98 -2.20
C TYR A 10 -4.32 -6.17 -1.06
N LEU A 11 -5.03 -5.12 -0.71
CA LEU A 11 -6.05 -5.17 0.35
C LEU A 11 -7.46 -5.40 -0.20
N LEU A 12 -7.71 -5.03 -1.46
CA LEU A 12 -9.03 -5.18 -2.09
C LEU A 12 -9.59 -6.60 -2.01
N PRO A 13 -8.80 -7.68 -2.23
CA PRO A 13 -9.33 -9.03 -2.12
C PRO A 13 -9.88 -9.39 -0.75
N ILE A 14 -9.39 -8.75 0.31
CA ILE A 14 -9.90 -8.98 1.69
C ILE A 14 -11.37 -8.53 1.79
N PHE A 15 -11.78 -7.60 0.94
CA PHE A 15 -13.16 -7.09 0.87
C PHE A 15 -14.03 -7.85 -0.12
N GLY A 16 -13.51 -8.93 -0.70
CA GLY A 16 -14.22 -9.70 -1.71
C GLY A 16 -14.12 -9.11 -3.12
N VAL A 17 -13.24 -8.15 -3.34
CA VAL A 17 -13.04 -7.53 -4.66
C VAL A 17 -11.91 -8.27 -5.38
N ALA A 18 -12.22 -8.87 -6.52
CA ALA A 18 -11.22 -9.59 -7.31
C ALA A 18 -10.23 -8.60 -7.94
N VAL A 19 -8.94 -8.92 -7.85
CA VAL A 19 -7.88 -8.17 -8.51
C VAL A 19 -7.06 -9.14 -9.34
N LYS A 20 -6.91 -8.83 -10.62
CA LYS A 20 -6.22 -9.72 -11.55
C LYS A 20 -4.72 -9.75 -11.29
N GLY A 21 -4.15 -10.94 -11.21
CA GLY A 21 -2.71 -11.14 -11.22
C GLY A 21 -2.01 -10.97 -9.87
N VAL A 22 -2.76 -10.87 -8.76
CA VAL A 22 -2.14 -10.68 -7.44
C VAL A 22 -2.04 -11.96 -6.61
N GLU A 23 -2.52 -13.09 -7.11
CA GLU A 23 -2.64 -14.32 -6.33
C GLU A 23 -1.30 -14.76 -5.75
N ARG A 24 -0.24 -14.72 -6.55
CA ARG A 24 1.09 -15.16 -6.11
C ARG A 24 1.64 -14.27 -5.00
N VAL A 25 1.49 -12.96 -5.14
CA VAL A 25 1.95 -12.00 -4.14
C VAL A 25 1.17 -12.19 -2.84
N LEU A 26 -0.14 -12.39 -2.92
CA LEU A 26 -0.98 -12.60 -1.74
C LEU A 26 -0.59 -13.88 -1.00
N GLU A 27 -0.29 -14.97 -1.72
CA GLU A 27 0.18 -16.20 -1.09
C GLU A 27 1.48 -15.99 -0.33
N VAL A 28 2.43 -15.27 -0.93
CA VAL A 28 3.71 -14.99 -0.31
C VAL A 28 3.52 -14.08 0.91
N LEU A 29 2.72 -13.03 0.79
CA LEU A 29 2.42 -12.13 1.89
C LEU A 29 1.78 -12.87 3.06
N GLU A 30 0.81 -13.72 2.79
CA GLU A 30 0.13 -14.50 3.82
C GLU A 30 1.10 -15.42 4.54
N SER A 31 1.95 -16.11 3.80
CA SER A 31 2.96 -17.01 4.37
C SER A 31 3.94 -16.26 5.27
N LEU A 32 4.46 -15.13 4.79
CA LEU A 32 5.41 -14.32 5.56
C LEU A 32 4.75 -13.69 6.79
N HIS A 33 3.51 -13.26 6.67
CA HIS A 33 2.76 -12.70 7.80
C HIS A 33 2.51 -13.77 8.87
N ARG A 34 2.10 -14.95 8.45
CA ARG A 34 1.83 -16.07 9.35
C ARG A 34 3.09 -16.51 10.10
N SER A 35 4.23 -16.55 9.42
CA SER A 35 5.52 -16.92 10.02
C SER A 35 6.17 -15.78 10.81
N ARG A 36 5.56 -14.60 10.82
CA ARG A 36 6.06 -13.38 11.46
C ARG A 36 7.39 -12.90 10.86
N ALA A 37 7.66 -13.26 9.62
CA ALA A 37 8.83 -12.76 8.91
C ALA A 37 8.68 -11.30 8.48
N ILE A 38 7.44 -10.85 8.31
CA ILE A 38 7.12 -9.45 8.01
C ILE A 38 6.01 -8.94 8.92
N LYS A 39 5.97 -7.62 9.10
CA LYS A 39 4.83 -6.91 9.68
C LYS A 39 4.16 -6.12 8.57
N ILE A 40 2.85 -6.28 8.44
CA ILE A 40 2.07 -5.60 7.41
C ILE A 40 1.44 -4.36 8.00
N TYR A 41 1.54 -3.26 7.27
CA TYR A 41 0.98 -1.96 7.65
C TYR A 41 -0.03 -1.48 6.62
N TYR A 42 -1.00 -0.73 7.08
CA TYR A 42 -1.98 -0.02 6.27
C TYR A 42 -2.13 1.40 6.81
N THR A 43 -2.83 2.25 6.07
CA THR A 43 -3.14 3.62 6.50
C THR A 43 -4.63 3.88 6.37
N CYS A 44 -5.12 4.94 6.99
CA CYS A 44 -6.50 5.38 6.76
C CYS A 44 -6.75 5.76 5.30
N PHE A 45 -5.70 6.13 4.55
CA PHE A 45 -5.82 6.44 3.12
C PHE A 45 -6.16 5.20 2.31
N ASN A 46 -5.63 4.04 2.70
CA ASN A 46 -6.00 2.76 2.08
C ASN A 46 -7.49 2.50 2.25
N ILE A 47 -7.98 2.66 3.47
CA ILE A 47 -9.39 2.41 3.78
C ILE A 47 -10.28 3.38 2.98
N LEU A 48 -9.91 4.65 2.95
CA LEU A 48 -10.63 5.67 2.19
C LEU A 48 -10.70 5.32 0.71
N GLU A 49 -9.58 4.94 0.12
CA GLU A 49 -9.52 4.57 -1.30
C GLU A 49 -10.37 3.33 -1.60
N ILE A 50 -10.28 2.32 -0.74
CA ILE A 50 -11.02 1.07 -0.91
C ILE A 50 -12.52 1.32 -0.83
N ILE A 51 -12.96 2.07 0.18
CA ILE A 51 -14.38 2.39 0.33
C ILE A 51 -14.87 3.21 -0.87
N GLY A 52 -14.05 4.14 -1.36
CA GLY A 52 -14.38 4.93 -2.54
C GLY A 52 -14.59 4.06 -3.77
N LYS A 53 -13.75 3.06 -3.97
CA LYS A 53 -13.88 2.12 -5.10
C LYS A 53 -15.10 1.22 -4.95
N ILE A 54 -15.31 0.65 -3.76
CA ILE A 54 -16.44 -0.24 -3.48
C ILE A 54 -17.77 0.48 -3.64
N SER A 55 -17.84 1.76 -3.27
CA SER A 55 -19.07 2.54 -3.37
C SER A 55 -19.62 2.64 -4.80
N LYS A 56 -18.79 2.38 -5.80
CA LYS A 56 -19.14 2.48 -7.22
C LYS A 56 -19.51 1.14 -7.83
N MET A 57 -19.58 0.08 -7.05
CA MET A 57 -19.90 -1.26 -7.51
C MET A 57 -20.95 -1.89 -6.65
N GLN A 58 -21.51 -3.03 -7.08
CA GLN A 58 -22.36 -3.83 -6.21
C GLN A 58 -21.48 -4.52 -5.17
N TYR A 59 -21.86 -4.42 -3.90
CA TYR A 59 -21.06 -4.96 -2.83
C TYR A 59 -21.94 -5.59 -1.75
N SER A 60 -21.33 -6.49 -0.98
CA SER A 60 -21.95 -7.07 0.21
C SER A 60 -21.51 -6.25 1.43
N VAL A 61 -22.49 -5.70 2.16
CA VAL A 61 -22.19 -4.95 3.40
C VAL A 61 -21.41 -5.83 4.37
N ARG A 62 -21.78 -7.10 4.48
CA ARG A 62 -21.10 -8.03 5.37
C ARG A 62 -19.63 -8.25 4.98
N MET A 63 -19.36 -8.40 3.69
CA MET A 63 -17.99 -8.59 3.21
C MET A 63 -17.13 -7.35 3.46
N VAL A 64 -17.69 -6.17 3.30
CA VAL A 64 -16.98 -4.90 3.57
C VAL A 64 -16.66 -4.80 5.06
N GLU A 65 -17.64 -5.06 5.92
CA GLU A 65 -17.45 -5.02 7.37
C GLU A 65 -16.38 -6.03 7.81
N MET A 66 -16.46 -7.25 7.32
CA MET A 66 -15.47 -8.29 7.62
C MET A 66 -14.07 -7.87 7.15
N GLY A 67 -13.98 -7.25 5.98
CA GLY A 67 -12.71 -6.77 5.43
C GLY A 67 -12.08 -5.69 6.31
N ILE A 68 -12.87 -4.71 6.73
CA ILE A 68 -12.39 -3.65 7.61
C ILE A 68 -11.90 -4.24 8.93
N ASN A 69 -12.71 -5.08 9.57
CA ASN A 69 -12.34 -5.71 10.83
C ASN A 69 -11.08 -6.55 10.70
N SER A 70 -10.97 -7.32 9.63
CA SER A 70 -9.81 -8.17 9.37
C SER A 70 -8.52 -7.37 9.27
N ILE A 71 -8.55 -6.26 8.53
CA ILE A 71 -7.39 -5.39 8.38
C ILE A 71 -6.99 -4.77 9.72
N MET A 72 -7.96 -4.22 10.45
CA MET A 72 -7.69 -3.55 11.72
C MET A 72 -7.22 -4.51 12.81
N GLU A 73 -7.64 -5.76 12.77
CA GLU A 73 -7.22 -6.77 13.74
C GLU A 73 -5.87 -7.39 13.40
N SER A 74 -5.59 -7.56 12.10
CA SER A 74 -4.42 -8.34 11.67
C SER A 74 -3.20 -7.49 11.33
N PHE A 75 -3.39 -6.24 10.92
CA PHE A 75 -2.31 -5.37 10.45
C PHE A 75 -2.15 -4.16 11.36
N GLN A 76 -0.99 -3.54 11.30
CA GLN A 76 -0.71 -2.33 12.07
C GLN A 76 -1.00 -1.10 11.23
N GLN A 77 -1.50 -0.05 11.87
CA GLN A 77 -1.77 1.20 11.19
C GLN A 77 -0.55 2.11 11.25
N ALA A 78 -0.16 2.64 10.09
CA ALA A 78 0.87 3.67 10.00
C ALA A 78 0.20 5.04 9.90
N TYR A 79 0.80 6.03 10.53
CA TYR A 79 0.26 7.39 10.59
C TYR A 79 1.21 8.36 9.90
N PRO A 80 0.69 9.26 9.05
CA PRO A 80 1.53 10.29 8.46
C PRO A 80 1.98 11.30 9.51
N LYS A 81 3.16 11.86 9.31
CA LYS A 81 3.67 12.98 10.09
C LYS A 81 3.34 14.27 9.34
N PRO A 82 3.44 15.46 9.98
CA PRO A 82 3.21 16.71 9.26
C PRO A 82 4.02 16.82 7.97
N GLN A 83 5.29 16.40 8.01
CA GLN A 83 6.14 16.45 6.81
C GLN A 83 5.70 15.47 5.72
N SER A 84 5.00 14.39 6.06
CA SER A 84 4.46 13.46 5.06
C SER A 84 3.45 14.17 4.17
N TYR A 85 2.55 14.94 4.78
CA TYR A 85 1.56 15.73 4.05
C TYR A 85 2.21 16.81 3.19
N MET A 86 3.19 17.50 3.75
CA MET A 86 3.85 18.59 3.02
C MET A 86 4.64 18.09 1.81
N LYS A 87 5.33 16.96 1.95
CA LYS A 87 6.02 16.33 0.82
C LYS A 87 5.03 15.84 -0.23
N ALA A 88 3.93 15.22 0.18
CA ALA A 88 2.90 14.75 -0.75
C ALA A 88 2.30 15.92 -1.53
N LEU A 89 2.03 17.03 -0.86
CA LEU A 89 1.53 18.24 -1.52
C LEU A 89 2.52 18.74 -2.57
N ARG A 90 3.81 18.83 -2.22
CA ARG A 90 4.85 19.24 -3.14
C ARG A 90 4.93 18.34 -4.37
N LEU A 91 4.94 17.03 -4.14
CA LEU A 91 5.01 16.05 -5.24
C LEU A 91 3.75 16.10 -6.11
N LYS A 92 2.59 16.29 -5.51
CA LYS A 92 1.34 16.46 -6.26
C LYS A 92 1.42 17.68 -7.17
N SER A 93 1.97 18.78 -6.68
CA SER A 93 2.17 20.01 -7.45
C SER A 93 3.15 19.84 -8.60
N MET A 94 4.03 18.84 -8.53
CA MET A 94 4.97 18.52 -9.59
C MET A 94 4.35 17.65 -10.70
N GLY A 95 3.09 17.24 -10.55
CA GLY A 95 2.32 16.66 -11.64
C GLY A 95 1.83 15.24 -11.49
N PHE A 96 2.11 14.55 -10.38
CA PHE A 96 1.54 13.21 -10.21
C PHE A 96 0.05 13.31 -9.88
N ASN A 97 -0.76 12.47 -10.52
CA ASN A 97 -2.22 12.60 -10.44
C ASN A 97 -2.87 11.87 -9.25
N ASP A 98 -2.18 10.96 -8.60
CA ASP A 98 -2.75 10.16 -7.51
C ASP A 98 -2.19 10.58 -6.16
N LEU A 99 -2.96 11.42 -5.45
CA LEU A 99 -2.56 11.94 -4.13
C LEU A 99 -2.46 10.81 -3.09
N ILE A 100 -3.34 9.83 -3.16
CA ILE A 100 -3.31 8.73 -2.18
C ILE A 100 -2.01 7.95 -2.31
N ASP A 101 -1.58 7.63 -3.52
CA ASP A 101 -0.31 6.94 -3.73
C ASP A 101 0.86 7.74 -3.17
N LEU A 102 0.84 9.06 -3.34
CA LEU A 102 1.88 9.93 -2.79
C LEU A 102 1.86 9.92 -1.26
N LEU A 103 0.68 9.92 -0.65
CA LEU A 103 0.55 9.85 0.81
C LEU A 103 1.01 8.50 1.35
N LEU A 104 0.74 7.42 0.64
CA LEU A 104 1.25 6.10 1.03
C LEU A 104 2.79 6.08 0.98
N TYR A 105 3.35 6.67 -0.07
CA TYR A 105 4.80 6.75 -0.21
C TYR A 105 5.43 7.59 0.91
N THR A 106 4.95 8.81 1.12
CA THR A 106 5.53 9.71 2.12
C THR A 106 5.36 9.19 3.54
N THR A 107 4.21 8.56 3.83
CA THR A 107 3.99 7.91 5.12
C THR A 107 4.97 6.76 5.33
N SER A 108 5.25 6.00 4.27
CA SER A 108 6.23 4.91 4.33
C SER A 108 7.62 5.44 4.63
N VAL A 109 8.06 6.49 3.93
CA VAL A 109 9.36 7.11 4.16
C VAL A 109 9.50 7.55 5.62
N ASP A 110 8.51 8.28 6.11
CA ASP A 110 8.60 8.91 7.44
C ASP A 110 8.42 7.91 8.60
N ASN A 111 7.97 6.71 8.30
CA ASN A 111 7.83 5.64 9.30
C ASN A 111 8.82 4.49 9.07
N SER A 112 9.77 4.67 8.16
CA SER A 112 10.79 3.66 7.84
C SER A 112 10.19 2.34 7.39
N LEU A 113 9.14 2.41 6.58
CA LEU A 113 8.47 1.25 6.01
C LEU A 113 8.88 1.06 4.55
N LYS A 114 8.85 -0.18 4.09
CA LYS A 114 8.84 -0.44 2.65
C LYS A 114 7.42 -0.29 2.14
N MET A 115 7.25 0.19 0.92
CA MET A 115 5.94 0.25 0.27
C MET A 115 5.91 -0.75 -0.87
N LEU A 116 5.06 -1.76 -0.76
CA LEU A 116 4.87 -2.75 -1.83
C LEU A 116 3.81 -2.24 -2.81
N THR A 117 4.16 -2.17 -4.07
CA THR A 117 3.26 -1.70 -5.12
C THR A 117 3.59 -2.36 -6.45
N ARG A 118 2.62 -2.34 -7.37
CA ARG A 118 2.82 -2.72 -8.77
C ARG A 118 2.79 -1.51 -9.69
N ASP A 119 2.69 -0.31 -9.14
CA ASP A 119 2.56 0.93 -9.92
C ASP A 119 3.93 1.43 -10.36
N LYS A 120 4.30 1.10 -11.59
CA LYS A 120 5.57 1.53 -12.19
C LYS A 120 5.61 3.05 -12.40
N ASP A 121 4.46 3.65 -12.67
CA ASP A 121 4.38 5.09 -12.91
C ASP A 121 4.74 5.88 -11.66
N LEU A 122 4.36 5.39 -10.49
CA LEU A 122 4.72 6.03 -9.23
C LEU A 122 6.24 6.06 -9.06
N LEU A 123 6.89 4.91 -9.21
CA LEU A 123 8.35 4.83 -9.04
C LEU A 123 9.07 5.70 -10.05
N GLU A 124 8.64 5.67 -11.31
CA GLU A 124 9.25 6.49 -12.36
C GLU A 124 9.10 7.98 -12.06
N PHE A 125 7.91 8.41 -11.64
CA PHE A 125 7.67 9.80 -11.25
C PHE A 125 8.59 10.23 -10.11
N LEU A 126 8.71 9.40 -9.07
CA LEU A 126 9.55 9.71 -7.91
C LEU A 126 11.03 9.83 -8.30
N ARG A 127 11.50 8.97 -9.18
CA ARG A 127 12.86 9.05 -9.70
C ARG A 127 13.09 10.38 -10.43
N LYS A 128 12.18 10.76 -11.31
CA LYS A 128 12.26 12.00 -12.07
C LYS A 128 12.17 13.24 -11.19
N SER A 129 11.48 13.12 -10.07
CA SER A 129 11.31 14.22 -9.10
C SER A 129 12.50 14.39 -8.18
N GLY A 130 13.52 13.53 -8.30
CA GLY A 130 14.72 13.63 -7.48
C GLY A 130 14.52 13.08 -6.07
N GLU A 131 13.53 12.20 -5.85
CA GLU A 131 13.28 11.55 -4.57
C GLU A 131 14.32 10.46 -4.33
N GLY A 132 15.39 10.79 -3.57
CA GLY A 132 16.48 9.86 -3.31
C GLY A 132 16.06 8.64 -2.49
N GLU A 133 14.96 8.72 -1.75
CA GLU A 133 14.49 7.63 -0.90
C GLU A 133 13.58 6.65 -1.64
N ALA A 134 13.17 6.97 -2.88
CA ALA A 134 12.26 6.12 -3.64
C ALA A 134 12.82 4.72 -3.85
N GLU A 135 14.09 4.60 -4.21
CA GLU A 135 14.72 3.30 -4.50
C GLU A 135 14.77 2.38 -3.27
N THR A 136 14.90 2.96 -2.08
CA THR A 136 14.99 2.17 -0.85
C THR A 136 13.63 1.95 -0.21
N THR A 137 12.63 2.76 -0.54
CA THR A 137 11.30 2.68 0.06
C THR A 137 10.35 1.84 -0.79
N ILE A 138 10.33 2.07 -2.11
CA ILE A 138 9.42 1.36 -3.01
C ILE A 138 9.97 -0.03 -3.31
N VAL A 139 9.15 -1.05 -3.09
CA VAL A 139 9.44 -2.43 -3.50
C VAL A 139 8.41 -2.79 -4.54
N MET A 140 8.88 -3.03 -5.76
CA MET A 140 8.00 -3.48 -6.85
C MET A 140 7.66 -4.95 -6.67
N GLU A 141 6.50 -5.33 -7.16
CA GLU A 141 5.98 -6.68 -7.02
C GLU A 141 6.97 -7.76 -7.48
N GLU A 142 7.62 -7.55 -8.61
CA GLU A 142 8.59 -8.51 -9.15
C GLU A 142 9.81 -8.67 -8.24
N GLU A 143 10.31 -7.57 -7.68
CA GLU A 143 11.42 -7.59 -6.74
C GLU A 143 11.03 -8.32 -5.45
N PHE A 144 9.82 -8.04 -4.94
CA PHE A 144 9.32 -8.70 -3.75
C PHE A 144 9.27 -10.22 -3.94
N LEU A 145 8.73 -10.67 -5.07
CA LEU A 145 8.63 -12.10 -5.36
C LEU A 145 9.99 -12.77 -5.52
N ARG A 146 11.00 -12.07 -6.04
CA ARG A 146 12.35 -12.61 -6.13
C ARG A 146 12.99 -12.79 -4.75
N ASN A 147 12.72 -11.84 -3.85
CA ASN A 147 13.35 -11.84 -2.52
C ASN A 147 12.76 -12.89 -1.57
N TYR A 148 11.53 -13.32 -1.82
CA TYR A 148 10.79 -14.22 -0.91
C TYR A 148 10.25 -15.46 -1.61
N LYS A 149 11.02 -16.03 -2.47
CA LYS A 149 10.61 -17.28 -3.13
C LYS A 149 10.54 -18.45 -2.15
#